data_0bf2410786b3c71006ee262fc8d90d27
#
_entry.id   0bf2410786b3c71006ee262fc8d90d27
#
_cell.length_a   1.000
_cell.length_b   1.000
_cell.length_c   1.000
_cell.angle_alpha   90.00
_cell.angle_beta   90.00
_cell.angle_gamma   90.00
#
_symmetry.space_group_name_H-M   'P 1'
#
loop_
_entity.id
_entity.type
_entity.pdbx_description
1 polymer ?
#
loop_
_entity_poly.entity_id
_entity_poly.type
_entity_poly.pdbx_seq_one_letter_code
_entity_poly.pdbx_strand_id
1 'polypeptide(L)'
;MASRPPMPAAPHPSSAELFPTPNPFVQPALPLLNAPTNTTTKRVFVAATRMNDGKTTTCLGLYGALQSRFPRVGFIKPVGQRFVEVQGQKIDEDSVLLDSIFQVRVPIESMSPVAIDSTFTRRFLENPEVLLPSLEDRICRAFDRVSWEKDFTIIEGTGHAGVGSVFDLSNARVAKLLNAKVILVSPGGIGRPVDELALNKALFDHYGVEVIGAILNKIEPDKMDMVHHYAGLGLARLGIPLLGVLPIQSALSAPNLAQIAEEIGGKWLNGKRGGVKQRVQRVVVGAMSAKGIVDYLQPGVLIITPGDRDDILLAALASSKISGGASIAGLVVTNDIKPHPKLAELLAQTDIPVIATKEESYEVTSRINHMSVKTQPQDHDKFPIIKQLIADHVDLSKLIASV
;
A
#
# COMPACT_ATOMS: atom_id res chain seq x y z
N MET A 1 -71.36 -13.84 33.74
CA MET A 1 -70.07 -13.54 33.02
C MET A 1 -69.69 -12.13 33.38
N ALA A 2 -68.76 -11.97 34.31
CA ALA A 2 -68.30 -10.68 34.78
C ALA A 2 -67.10 -10.20 33.92
N SER A 3 -67.24 -9.04 33.28
CA SER A 3 -66.18 -8.41 32.48
C SER A 3 -65.09 -7.85 33.39
N ARG A 4 -63.85 -8.22 33.11
CA ARG A 4 -62.65 -7.68 33.76
C ARG A 4 -62.49 -6.20 33.35
N PRO A 5 -62.09 -5.33 34.27
CA PRO A 5 -61.77 -3.92 33.93
C PRO A 5 -60.45 -3.83 33.15
N PRO A 6 -60.26 -2.81 32.29
CA PRO A 6 -59.04 -2.61 31.52
C PRO A 6 -57.84 -2.24 32.44
N MET A 7 -56.67 -2.79 32.10
CA MET A 7 -55.41 -2.45 32.77
C MET A 7 -55.02 -1.00 32.51
N PRO A 8 -54.43 -0.29 33.46
CA PRO A 8 -53.94 1.08 33.25
C PRO A 8 -52.71 1.06 32.30
N ALA A 9 -52.68 2.02 31.38
CA ALA A 9 -51.54 2.22 30.46
C ALA A 9 -50.27 2.54 31.25
N ALA A 10 -49.17 1.89 30.85
CA ALA A 10 -47.86 2.20 31.38
C ALA A 10 -47.45 3.65 31.06
N PRO A 11 -46.80 4.36 32.00
CA PRO A 11 -46.37 5.74 31.73
C PRO A 11 -45.28 5.75 30.61
N HIS A 12 -45.43 6.67 29.67
CA HIS A 12 -44.41 6.94 28.67
C HIS A 12 -43.15 7.47 29.37
N PRO A 13 -41.92 6.96 29.03
CA PRO A 13 -40.70 7.52 29.58
C PRO A 13 -40.55 8.99 29.16
N SER A 14 -40.21 9.84 30.13
CA SER A 14 -40.00 11.27 29.90
C SER A 14 -38.76 11.45 29.01
N SER A 15 -38.80 12.47 28.14
CA SER A 15 -37.75 12.83 27.18
C SER A 15 -36.38 13.21 27.78
N ALA A 16 -36.19 13.03 29.08
CA ALA A 16 -34.93 13.35 29.79
C ALA A 16 -33.91 12.20 29.88
N GLU A 17 -34.25 10.99 29.40
CA GLU A 17 -33.35 9.81 29.51
C GLU A 17 -32.68 9.40 28.20
N LEU A 18 -32.57 10.28 27.19
CA LEU A 18 -32.00 10.00 25.90
C LEU A 18 -30.49 10.28 25.77
N PHE A 19 -29.79 10.61 26.86
CA PHE A 19 -28.35 10.68 26.83
C PHE A 19 -27.77 9.36 27.40
N PRO A 20 -27.07 8.58 26.54
CA PRO A 20 -26.45 7.38 27.06
C PRO A 20 -25.44 7.76 28.15
N THR A 21 -25.63 7.22 29.36
CA THR A 21 -24.58 7.26 30.39
C THR A 21 -23.29 6.73 29.78
N PRO A 22 -22.13 7.38 30.03
CA PRO A 22 -20.85 6.89 29.52
C PRO A 22 -20.69 5.41 29.86
N ASN A 23 -20.45 4.59 28.86
CA ASN A 23 -20.24 3.15 29.06
C ASN A 23 -18.99 2.97 29.96
N PRO A 24 -19.13 2.43 31.20
CA PRO A 24 -18.00 2.31 32.12
C PRO A 24 -16.89 1.37 31.63
N PHE A 25 -17.14 0.62 30.55
CA PHE A 25 -16.15 -0.27 29.91
C PHE A 25 -15.40 0.39 28.74
N VAL A 26 -15.76 1.60 28.34
CA VAL A 26 -15.02 2.37 27.34
C VAL A 26 -14.06 3.28 28.08
N GLN A 27 -12.81 2.86 28.22
CA GLN A 27 -11.79 3.75 28.73
C GLN A 27 -11.62 4.92 27.76
N PRO A 28 -11.57 6.17 28.25
CA PRO A 28 -11.26 7.31 27.39
C PRO A 28 -9.87 7.13 26.79
N ALA A 29 -9.69 7.63 25.56
CA ALA A 29 -8.38 7.63 24.92
C ALA A 29 -7.37 8.35 25.85
N LEU A 30 -6.18 7.76 25.99
CA LEU A 30 -5.11 8.36 26.78
C LEU A 30 -4.85 9.80 26.32
N PRO A 31 -4.68 10.77 27.25
CA PRO A 31 -4.41 12.14 26.85
C PRO A 31 -3.12 12.24 26.04
N LEU A 32 -3.08 13.18 25.09
CA LEU A 32 -1.85 13.51 24.37
C LEU A 32 -0.93 14.29 25.29
N LEU A 33 0.35 13.96 25.27
CA LEU A 33 1.38 14.60 26.10
C LEU A 33 2.15 15.69 25.34
N ASN A 34 2.07 15.69 24.03
CA ASN A 34 2.77 16.59 23.13
C ASN A 34 1.85 17.08 22.00
N ALA A 35 2.28 18.15 21.32
CA ALA A 35 1.65 18.66 20.10
C ALA A 35 2.70 19.31 19.20
N PRO A 36 2.53 19.28 17.87
CA PRO A 36 3.41 20.00 16.95
C PRO A 36 3.21 21.52 17.11
N THR A 37 4.27 22.27 16.87
CA THR A 37 4.25 23.74 16.89
C THR A 37 3.69 24.33 15.60
N ASN A 38 3.86 23.63 14.48
CA ASN A 38 3.26 24.04 13.22
C ASN A 38 1.77 23.67 13.17
N THR A 39 0.92 24.68 13.26
CA THR A 39 -0.55 24.54 13.21
C THR A 39 -1.14 25.08 11.92
N THR A 40 -0.36 25.74 11.07
CA THR A 40 -0.84 26.50 9.90
C THR A 40 -0.76 25.72 8.59
N THR A 41 0.23 24.83 8.43
CA THR A 41 0.38 24.05 7.20
C THR A 41 -0.80 23.11 7.01
N LYS A 42 -1.45 23.16 5.85
CA LYS A 42 -2.49 22.21 5.46
C LYS A 42 -1.93 20.78 5.51
N ARG A 43 -2.70 19.84 6.05
CA ARG A 43 -2.24 18.46 6.23
C ARG A 43 -3.36 17.44 6.09
N VAL A 44 -3.03 16.28 5.56
CA VAL A 44 -3.94 15.15 5.47
C VAL A 44 -3.23 13.87 5.92
N PHE A 45 -3.92 13.07 6.71
CA PHE A 45 -3.48 11.74 7.12
C PHE A 45 -4.10 10.70 6.19
N VAL A 46 -3.27 9.87 5.56
CA VAL A 46 -3.70 8.79 4.68
C VAL A 46 -3.58 7.47 5.43
N ALA A 47 -4.72 6.87 5.77
CA ALA A 47 -4.78 5.52 6.33
C ALA A 47 -5.46 4.56 5.35
N ALA A 48 -5.42 3.26 5.62
CA ALA A 48 -6.17 2.30 4.82
C ALA A 48 -7.01 1.38 5.71
N THR A 49 -7.90 0.61 5.10
CA THR A 49 -8.67 -0.39 5.82
C THR A 49 -7.82 -1.62 6.17
N ARG A 50 -6.80 -1.91 5.35
CA ARG A 50 -5.86 -3.02 5.54
C ARG A 50 -4.47 -2.70 5.00
N MET A 51 -3.52 -3.59 5.24
CA MET A 51 -2.21 -3.54 4.56
C MET A 51 -2.39 -3.79 3.05
N ASN A 52 -1.54 -3.17 2.23
CA ASN A 52 -1.49 -3.32 0.77
C ASN A 52 -2.73 -2.82 -0.01
N ASP A 53 -3.61 -2.04 0.61
CA ASP A 53 -4.77 -1.42 -0.07
C ASP A 53 -4.39 -0.24 -0.98
N GLY A 54 -3.12 0.15 -1.00
CA GLY A 54 -2.59 1.16 -1.93
C GLY A 54 -2.34 2.53 -1.30
N LYS A 55 -2.12 2.62 0.02
CA LYS A 55 -1.76 3.89 0.70
C LYS A 55 -0.58 4.59 0.02
N THR A 56 0.54 3.88 -0.11
CA THR A 56 1.76 4.44 -0.71
C THR A 56 1.53 4.92 -2.14
N THR A 57 0.81 4.14 -2.95
CA THR A 57 0.42 4.57 -4.30
C THR A 57 -0.47 5.82 -4.26
N THR A 58 -1.42 5.88 -3.32
CA THR A 58 -2.27 7.06 -3.12
C THR A 58 -1.44 8.26 -2.67
N CYS A 59 -0.52 8.10 -1.72
CA CYS A 59 0.37 9.17 -1.26
C CYS A 59 1.28 9.70 -2.38
N LEU A 60 1.87 8.80 -3.18
CA LEU A 60 2.67 9.18 -4.36
C LEU A 60 1.86 9.99 -5.37
N GLY A 61 0.67 9.51 -5.70
CA GLY A 61 -0.20 10.19 -6.65
C GLY A 61 -0.73 11.53 -6.14
N LEU A 62 -1.12 11.58 -4.86
CA LEU A 62 -1.52 12.84 -4.20
C LEU A 62 -0.38 13.84 -4.17
N TYR A 63 0.84 13.40 -3.82
CA TYR A 63 2.01 14.29 -3.83
C TYR A 63 2.22 14.90 -5.21
N GLY A 64 2.28 14.06 -6.25
CA GLY A 64 2.47 14.54 -7.61
C GLY A 64 1.33 15.41 -8.15
N ALA A 65 0.07 15.12 -7.77
CA ALA A 65 -1.08 15.91 -8.18
C ALA A 65 -1.18 17.25 -7.41
N LEU A 66 -0.86 17.25 -6.11
CA LEU A 66 -0.87 18.45 -5.28
C LEU A 66 0.23 19.44 -5.64
N GLN A 67 1.37 18.98 -6.17
CA GLN A 67 2.45 19.87 -6.63
C GLN A 67 2.01 20.89 -7.72
N SER A 68 0.94 20.59 -8.46
CA SER A 68 0.37 21.53 -9.42
C SER A 68 -0.36 22.71 -8.77
N ARG A 69 -0.77 22.57 -7.51
CA ARG A 69 -1.52 23.57 -6.73
C ARG A 69 -0.74 24.15 -5.57
N PHE A 70 0.20 23.39 -5.03
CA PHE A 70 1.06 23.74 -3.89
C PHE A 70 2.53 23.49 -4.27
N PRO A 71 3.31 24.54 -4.52
CA PRO A 71 4.72 24.38 -4.93
C PRO A 71 5.58 23.62 -3.92
N ARG A 72 5.22 23.67 -2.64
CA ARG A 72 6.01 23.07 -1.55
C ARG A 72 5.16 22.05 -0.78
N VAL A 73 5.24 20.79 -1.23
CA VAL A 73 4.57 19.66 -0.56
C VAL A 73 5.57 18.93 0.34
N GLY A 74 5.16 18.59 1.56
CA GLY A 74 5.89 17.76 2.51
C GLY A 74 5.33 16.35 2.59
N PHE A 75 6.13 15.41 3.08
CA PHE A 75 5.74 14.04 3.34
C PHE A 75 6.38 13.51 4.60
N ILE A 76 5.60 12.83 5.43
CA ILE A 76 6.08 12.13 6.62
C ILE A 76 5.34 10.81 6.80
N LYS A 77 6.06 9.76 7.20
CA LYS A 77 5.53 8.50 7.71
C LYS A 77 5.94 8.36 9.17
N PRO A 78 5.10 8.80 10.11
CA PRO A 78 5.47 8.94 11.52
C PRO A 78 5.92 7.65 12.18
N VAL A 79 5.29 6.52 11.81
CA VAL A 79 5.60 5.19 12.32
C VAL A 79 5.79 4.23 11.17
N GLY A 80 6.99 3.67 11.02
CA GLY A 80 7.37 2.73 9.98
C GLY A 80 7.64 1.33 10.52
N GLN A 81 7.19 0.29 9.81
CA GLN A 81 7.44 -1.12 10.15
C GLN A 81 8.41 -1.81 9.19
N ARG A 82 8.66 -1.20 8.03
CA ARG A 82 9.61 -1.70 7.03
C ARG A 82 10.63 -0.62 6.76
N PHE A 83 11.86 -0.87 7.09
CA PHE A 83 12.91 0.13 6.96
C PHE A 83 14.13 -0.43 6.25
N VAL A 84 14.84 0.46 5.61
CA VAL A 84 16.18 0.27 5.07
C VAL A 84 17.16 1.12 5.87
N GLU A 85 18.43 0.76 5.84
CA GLU A 85 19.46 1.54 6.49
C GLU A 85 19.98 2.62 5.54
N VAL A 86 19.83 3.89 5.94
CA VAL A 86 20.31 5.05 5.21
C VAL A 86 21.22 5.83 6.14
N GLN A 87 22.51 5.93 5.82
CA GLN A 87 23.52 6.63 6.65
C GLN A 87 23.53 6.20 8.13
N GLY A 88 23.36 4.89 8.38
CA GLY A 88 23.32 4.33 9.73
C GLY A 88 22.00 4.52 10.49
N GLN A 89 20.96 5.00 9.83
CA GLN A 89 19.64 5.22 10.40
C GLN A 89 18.59 4.32 9.74
N LYS A 90 17.62 3.84 10.54
CA LYS A 90 16.49 3.04 10.05
C LYS A 90 15.41 3.96 9.50
N ILE A 91 15.29 4.01 8.19
CA ILE A 91 14.34 4.86 7.46
C ILE A 91 13.29 3.98 6.77
N ASP A 92 12.01 4.31 6.92
CA ASP A 92 10.93 3.56 6.27
C ASP A 92 11.05 3.60 4.74
N GLU A 93 10.79 2.45 4.09
CA GLU A 93 10.90 2.28 2.63
C GLU A 93 10.08 3.31 1.85
N ASP A 94 8.86 3.66 2.34
CA ASP A 94 7.98 4.60 1.64
C ASP A 94 8.52 6.04 1.72
N SER A 95 9.20 6.41 2.82
CA SER A 95 9.88 7.71 2.94
C SER A 95 11.06 7.82 1.97
N VAL A 96 11.86 6.74 1.84
CA VAL A 96 12.96 6.69 0.86
C VAL A 96 12.41 6.77 -0.57
N LEU A 97 11.31 6.06 -0.85
CA LEU A 97 10.64 6.09 -2.14
C LEU A 97 10.17 7.51 -2.50
N LEU A 98 9.44 8.18 -1.61
CA LEU A 98 8.93 9.54 -1.84
C LEU A 98 10.06 10.54 -2.05
N ASP A 99 11.10 10.49 -1.22
CA ASP A 99 12.24 11.41 -1.34
C ASP A 99 13.04 11.18 -2.63
N SER A 100 13.23 9.92 -3.05
CA SER A 100 13.94 9.58 -4.28
C SER A 100 13.25 10.14 -5.55
N ILE A 101 11.92 10.27 -5.52
CA ILE A 101 11.13 10.75 -6.67
C ILE A 101 10.97 12.26 -6.65
N PHE A 102 10.61 12.82 -5.50
CA PHE A 102 10.16 14.21 -5.40
C PHE A 102 11.19 15.15 -4.78
N GLN A 103 12.28 14.62 -4.24
CA GLN A 103 13.32 15.40 -3.57
C GLN A 103 12.68 16.36 -2.56
N VAL A 104 12.06 15.80 -1.51
CA VAL A 104 11.23 16.54 -0.54
C VAL A 104 12.00 17.69 0.15
N ARG A 105 13.34 17.65 0.10
CA ARG A 105 14.26 18.67 0.64
C ARG A 105 14.11 18.89 2.13
N VAL A 106 14.01 17.79 2.86
CA VAL A 106 14.07 17.75 4.33
C VAL A 106 15.00 16.60 4.73
N PRO A 107 15.58 16.63 5.93
CA PRO A 107 16.36 15.47 6.41
C PRO A 107 15.50 14.21 6.43
N ILE A 108 15.99 13.14 5.81
CA ILE A 108 15.25 11.90 5.60
C ILE A 108 14.77 11.27 6.92
N GLU A 109 15.54 11.43 8.00
CA GLU A 109 15.18 10.96 9.33
C GLU A 109 13.94 11.67 9.90
N SER A 110 13.66 12.90 9.44
CA SER A 110 12.44 13.61 9.81
C SER A 110 11.22 13.09 9.06
N MET A 111 11.40 12.50 7.88
CA MET A 111 10.32 11.86 7.14
C MET A 111 9.92 10.49 7.72
N SER A 112 10.78 9.89 8.57
CA SER A 112 10.56 8.58 9.19
C SER A 112 11.07 8.53 10.63
N PRO A 113 10.41 9.26 11.56
CA PRO A 113 10.95 9.43 12.90
C PRO A 113 10.94 8.17 13.77
N VAL A 114 9.98 7.24 13.61
CA VAL A 114 9.86 6.06 14.46
C VAL A 114 9.89 4.78 13.62
N ALA A 115 10.94 3.98 13.76
CA ALA A 115 11.04 2.65 13.15
C ALA A 115 10.74 1.57 14.19
N ILE A 116 9.83 0.66 13.86
CA ILE A 116 9.41 -0.46 14.70
C ILE A 116 10.17 -1.71 14.28
N ASP A 117 11.13 -2.14 15.08
CA ASP A 117 11.83 -3.40 14.89
C ASP A 117 11.27 -4.54 15.75
N SER A 118 11.83 -5.74 15.60
CA SER A 118 11.36 -6.94 16.30
C SER A 118 11.45 -6.86 17.84
N THR A 119 12.25 -5.96 18.39
CA THR A 119 12.46 -5.78 19.83
C THR A 119 11.64 -4.61 20.39
N PHE A 120 11.22 -3.69 19.54
CA PHE A 120 10.56 -2.44 19.93
C PHE A 120 9.32 -2.68 20.78
N THR A 121 8.40 -3.53 20.33
CA THR A 121 7.13 -3.78 21.03
C THR A 121 7.34 -4.29 22.43
N ARG A 122 8.26 -5.25 22.62
CA ARG A 122 8.57 -5.79 23.96
C ARG A 122 9.15 -4.71 24.88
N ARG A 123 10.12 -3.96 24.39
CA ARG A 123 10.75 -2.85 25.13
C ARG A 123 9.73 -1.77 25.51
N PHE A 124 8.77 -1.48 24.62
CA PHE A 124 7.71 -0.52 24.92
C PHE A 124 6.80 -1.03 26.04
N LEU A 125 6.33 -2.28 25.95
CA LEU A 125 5.43 -2.88 26.94
C LEU A 125 6.06 -2.97 28.36
N GLU A 126 7.38 -3.04 28.42
CA GLU A 126 8.11 -3.02 29.72
C GLU A 126 8.18 -1.61 30.33
N ASN A 127 8.16 -0.54 29.51
CA ASN A 127 8.37 0.84 29.98
C ASN A 127 7.50 1.86 29.20
N PRO A 128 6.18 1.71 29.14
CA PRO A 128 5.31 2.54 28.29
C PRO A 128 5.30 4.02 28.73
N GLU A 129 5.29 4.28 30.05
CA GLU A 129 5.21 5.63 30.60
C GLU A 129 6.44 6.50 30.28
N VAL A 130 7.61 5.86 30.12
CA VAL A 130 8.85 6.55 29.75
C VAL A 130 8.98 6.74 28.25
N LEU A 131 8.58 5.71 27.48
CA LEU A 131 8.81 5.71 26.04
C LEU A 131 7.76 6.52 25.28
N LEU A 132 6.49 6.46 25.66
CA LEU A 132 5.42 7.13 24.91
C LEU A 132 5.62 8.65 24.79
N PRO A 133 5.95 9.40 25.88
CA PRO A 133 6.19 10.84 25.78
C PRO A 133 7.34 11.18 24.82
N SER A 134 8.41 10.40 24.85
CA SER A 134 9.58 10.58 23.99
C SER A 134 9.25 10.30 22.50
N LEU A 135 8.41 9.29 22.25
CA LEU A 135 7.98 8.95 20.88
C LEU A 135 7.05 10.01 20.30
N GLU A 136 6.10 10.51 21.09
CA GLU A 136 5.21 11.60 20.68
C GLU A 136 6.00 12.88 20.38
N ASP A 137 6.90 13.29 21.27
CA ASP A 137 7.77 14.45 21.08
C ASP A 137 8.60 14.32 19.79
N ARG A 138 9.18 13.14 19.56
CA ARG A 138 9.95 12.86 18.35
C ARG A 138 9.12 12.96 17.08
N ILE A 139 7.87 12.47 17.09
CA ILE A 139 6.93 12.59 15.97
C ILE A 139 6.57 14.06 15.74
N CYS A 140 6.25 14.82 16.79
CA CYS A 140 5.89 16.23 16.69
C CYS A 140 7.04 17.08 16.11
N ARG A 141 8.26 16.92 16.64
CA ARG A 141 9.44 17.64 16.11
C ARG A 141 9.76 17.27 14.67
N ALA A 142 9.62 16.00 14.32
CA ALA A 142 9.83 15.55 12.94
C ALA A 142 8.78 16.16 12.01
N PHE A 143 7.52 16.20 12.43
CA PHE A 143 6.45 16.83 11.67
C PHE A 143 6.70 18.34 11.51
N ASP A 144 7.07 19.06 12.57
CA ASP A 144 7.40 20.48 12.49
C ASP A 144 8.52 20.74 11.49
N ARG A 145 9.56 19.90 11.49
CA ARG A 145 10.68 20.02 10.55
C ARG A 145 10.28 19.73 9.11
N VAL A 146 9.43 18.69 8.89
CA VAL A 146 8.95 18.33 7.56
C VAL A 146 7.97 19.37 7.01
N SER A 147 7.12 19.93 7.85
CA SER A 147 6.10 20.91 7.46
C SER A 147 6.62 22.35 7.42
N TRP A 148 7.86 22.59 7.85
CA TRP A 148 8.50 23.90 7.78
C TRP A 148 8.53 24.43 6.35
N GLU A 149 8.00 25.62 6.13
CA GLU A 149 7.87 26.27 4.81
C GLU A 149 7.10 25.44 3.77
N LYS A 150 6.34 24.42 4.16
CA LYS A 150 5.47 23.67 3.25
C LYS A 150 4.07 24.28 3.21
N ASP A 151 3.47 24.24 2.02
CA ASP A 151 2.10 24.70 1.81
C ASP A 151 1.10 23.58 2.17
N PHE A 152 1.52 22.33 1.96
CA PHE A 152 0.72 21.12 2.23
C PHE A 152 1.62 19.97 2.69
N THR A 153 1.19 19.17 3.66
CA THR A 153 1.92 17.98 4.13
C THR A 153 1.04 16.73 4.08
N ILE A 154 1.54 15.68 3.44
CA ILE A 154 0.91 14.35 3.42
C ILE A 154 1.53 13.52 4.55
N ILE A 155 0.69 12.93 5.38
CA ILE A 155 1.09 12.05 6.48
C ILE A 155 0.62 10.64 6.13
N GLU A 156 1.54 9.70 5.97
CA GLU A 156 1.20 8.31 5.67
C GLU A 156 1.13 7.46 6.94
N GLY A 157 -0.02 6.85 7.19
CA GLY A 157 -0.20 5.90 8.27
C GLY A 157 0.31 4.50 7.93
N THR A 158 0.37 3.63 8.93
CA THR A 158 0.81 2.23 8.79
C THR A 158 -0.38 1.28 8.95
N GLY A 159 -0.75 0.55 7.90
CA GLY A 159 -1.86 -0.41 7.93
C GLY A 159 -3.23 0.25 8.15
N HIS A 160 -4.07 -0.35 9.00
CA HIS A 160 -5.42 0.11 9.35
C HIS A 160 -5.42 1.06 10.56
N ALA A 161 -6.57 1.65 10.91
CA ALA A 161 -6.71 2.65 11.98
C ALA A 161 -6.05 2.27 13.30
N GLY A 162 -6.13 0.99 13.69
CA GLY A 162 -5.62 0.48 14.97
C GLY A 162 -4.17 0.00 14.96
N VAL A 163 -3.46 0.01 13.82
CA VAL A 163 -2.06 -0.41 13.81
C VAL A 163 -1.23 0.54 14.66
N GLY A 164 -0.46 -0.02 15.58
CA GLY A 164 0.30 0.72 16.58
C GLY A 164 -0.37 0.82 17.96
N SER A 165 -1.60 0.31 18.13
CA SER A 165 -2.28 0.32 19.44
C SER A 165 -1.50 -0.41 20.53
N VAL A 166 -0.70 -1.42 20.19
CA VAL A 166 0.12 -2.17 21.14
C VAL A 166 1.19 -1.31 21.82
N PHE A 167 1.55 -0.18 21.24
CA PHE A 167 2.50 0.79 21.80
C PHE A 167 1.91 2.21 21.82
N ASP A 168 0.61 2.33 21.93
CA ASP A 168 -0.15 3.58 22.07
C ASP A 168 0.09 4.64 20.98
N LEU A 169 0.51 4.22 19.78
CA LEU A 169 0.68 5.07 18.61
C LEU A 169 -0.12 4.52 17.44
N SER A 170 -1.41 4.21 17.67
CA SER A 170 -2.32 3.85 16.58
C SER A 170 -2.40 4.98 15.54
N ASN A 171 -2.75 4.64 14.30
CA ASN A 171 -2.96 5.68 13.27
C ASN A 171 -3.95 6.75 13.73
N ALA A 172 -5.00 6.34 14.49
CA ALA A 172 -5.98 7.28 15.02
C ALA A 172 -5.36 8.23 16.05
N ARG A 173 -4.51 7.71 16.98
CA ARG A 173 -3.79 8.54 17.93
C ARG A 173 -2.77 9.46 17.26
N VAL A 174 -2.02 8.96 16.29
CA VAL A 174 -1.03 9.77 15.56
C VAL A 174 -1.71 10.87 14.73
N ALA A 175 -2.85 10.59 14.09
CA ALA A 175 -3.63 11.60 13.38
C ALA A 175 -4.13 12.69 14.34
N LYS A 176 -4.60 12.30 15.55
CA LYS A 176 -4.98 13.23 16.61
C LYS A 176 -3.79 14.06 17.09
N LEU A 177 -2.64 13.41 17.36
CA LEU A 177 -1.41 14.06 17.80
C LEU A 177 -0.97 15.15 16.81
N LEU A 178 -1.03 14.85 15.52
CA LEU A 178 -0.62 15.77 14.47
C LEU A 178 -1.75 16.73 14.02
N ASN A 179 -2.90 16.71 14.70
CA ASN A 179 -4.09 17.51 14.36
C ASN A 179 -4.42 17.40 12.86
N ALA A 180 -4.44 16.18 12.35
CA ALA A 180 -4.67 15.90 10.93
C ALA A 180 -6.02 15.23 10.72
N LYS A 181 -6.77 15.69 9.71
CA LYS A 181 -7.95 15.01 9.19
C LYS A 181 -7.54 13.82 8.34
N VAL A 182 -8.41 12.82 8.21
CA VAL A 182 -8.07 11.51 7.64
C VAL A 182 -8.80 11.25 6.34
N ILE A 183 -8.10 10.71 5.35
CA ILE A 183 -8.69 9.97 4.24
C ILE A 183 -8.41 8.48 4.41
N LEU A 184 -9.40 7.65 4.09
CA LEU A 184 -9.30 6.19 4.16
C LEU A 184 -9.20 5.61 2.76
N VAL A 185 -8.20 4.76 2.54
CA VAL A 185 -8.04 3.99 1.30
C VAL A 185 -8.52 2.57 1.56
N SER A 186 -9.42 2.07 0.71
CA SER A 186 -9.98 0.72 0.81
C SER A 186 -9.95 0.03 -0.55
N PRO A 187 -9.86 -1.30 -0.63
CA PRO A 187 -10.11 -1.99 -1.89
C PRO A 187 -11.54 -1.73 -2.36
N GLY A 188 -11.76 -1.90 -3.65
CA GLY A 188 -13.09 -1.68 -4.24
C GLY A 188 -14.10 -2.75 -3.89
N GLY A 189 -15.36 -2.34 -3.94
CA GLY A 189 -16.54 -3.19 -3.70
C GLY A 189 -17.64 -2.42 -2.99
N ILE A 190 -18.80 -3.06 -2.83
CA ILE A 190 -20.01 -2.41 -2.27
C ILE A 190 -20.24 -2.83 -0.82
N GLY A 191 -20.05 -4.11 -0.47
CA GLY A 191 -20.31 -4.66 0.86
C GLY A 191 -19.11 -4.53 1.78
N ARG A 192 -18.24 -5.55 1.78
CA ARG A 192 -17.07 -5.65 2.67
C ARG A 192 -16.23 -4.37 2.80
N PRO A 193 -15.91 -3.62 1.71
CA PRO A 193 -15.14 -2.38 1.86
C PRO A 193 -15.87 -1.31 2.67
N VAL A 194 -17.20 -1.20 2.53
CA VAL A 194 -18.00 -0.25 3.32
C VAL A 194 -18.02 -0.65 4.80
N ASP A 195 -18.15 -1.95 5.11
CA ASP A 195 -18.08 -2.47 6.49
C ASP A 195 -16.70 -2.20 7.12
N GLU A 196 -15.62 -2.43 6.37
CA GLU A 196 -14.26 -2.15 6.85
C GLU A 196 -13.99 -0.65 7.04
N LEU A 197 -14.54 0.20 6.19
CA LEU A 197 -14.47 1.67 6.36
C LEU A 197 -15.22 2.10 7.62
N ALA A 198 -16.42 1.54 7.90
CA ALA A 198 -17.16 1.81 9.11
C ALA A 198 -16.36 1.42 10.37
N LEU A 199 -15.75 0.23 10.37
CA LEU A 199 -14.92 -0.25 11.47
C LEU A 199 -13.71 0.67 11.72
N ASN A 200 -13.01 1.08 10.67
CA ASN A 200 -11.87 1.98 10.80
C ASN A 200 -12.27 3.38 11.26
N LYS A 201 -13.39 3.91 10.71
CA LYS A 201 -13.94 5.21 11.13
C LYS A 201 -14.25 5.25 12.61
N ALA A 202 -14.83 4.19 13.16
CA ALA A 202 -15.19 4.12 14.58
C ALA A 202 -14.00 4.41 15.51
N LEU A 203 -12.79 3.96 15.17
CA LEU A 203 -11.60 4.25 15.96
C LEU A 203 -11.14 5.72 15.79
N PHE A 204 -11.21 6.27 14.58
CA PHE A 204 -10.91 7.70 14.38
C PHE A 204 -11.92 8.58 15.13
N ASP A 205 -13.22 8.25 15.08
CA ASP A 205 -14.28 8.94 15.84
C ASP A 205 -14.01 8.88 17.36
N HIS A 206 -13.57 7.71 17.87
CA HIS A 206 -13.22 7.55 19.31
C HIS A 206 -12.10 8.52 19.73
N TYR A 207 -11.14 8.81 18.85
CA TYR A 207 -10.09 9.80 19.10
C TYR A 207 -10.51 11.24 18.74
N GLY A 208 -11.74 11.45 18.27
CA GLY A 208 -12.24 12.75 17.82
C GLY A 208 -11.48 13.26 16.58
N VAL A 209 -11.11 12.34 15.68
CA VAL A 209 -10.44 12.64 14.41
C VAL A 209 -11.43 12.54 13.26
N GLU A 210 -11.57 13.60 12.48
CA GLU A 210 -12.49 13.67 11.36
C GLU A 210 -11.98 12.84 10.17
N VAL A 211 -12.81 11.91 9.69
CA VAL A 211 -12.61 11.21 8.40
C VAL A 211 -13.30 12.03 7.32
N ILE A 212 -12.51 12.76 6.53
CA ILE A 212 -13.00 13.67 5.48
C ILE A 212 -13.38 12.98 4.18
N GLY A 213 -13.07 11.68 4.05
CA GLY A 213 -13.51 10.89 2.91
C GLY A 213 -12.79 9.58 2.71
N ALA A 214 -13.24 8.84 1.70
CA ALA A 214 -12.67 7.57 1.30
C ALA A 214 -12.30 7.55 -0.18
N ILE A 215 -11.25 6.79 -0.51
CA ILE A 215 -10.83 6.45 -1.87
C ILE A 215 -10.94 4.93 -2.01
N LEU A 216 -11.73 4.47 -2.97
CA LEU A 216 -11.87 3.05 -3.30
C LEU A 216 -10.88 2.71 -4.41
N ASN A 217 -10.00 1.75 -4.16
CA ASN A 217 -8.87 1.42 -5.03
C ASN A 217 -9.02 0.01 -5.63
N LYS A 218 -8.35 -0.24 -6.75
CA LYS A 218 -8.28 -1.55 -7.42
C LYS A 218 -9.64 -2.06 -7.91
N ILE A 219 -10.44 -1.20 -8.52
CA ILE A 219 -11.73 -1.56 -9.10
C ILE A 219 -11.53 -2.05 -10.54
N GLU A 220 -12.18 -3.15 -10.90
CA GLU A 220 -12.25 -3.59 -12.29
C GLU A 220 -12.90 -2.51 -13.16
N PRO A 221 -12.34 -2.18 -14.34
CA PRO A 221 -12.83 -1.07 -15.17
C PRO A 221 -14.32 -1.16 -15.54
N ASP A 222 -14.83 -2.36 -15.76
CA ASP A 222 -16.24 -2.64 -16.08
C ASP A 222 -17.20 -2.44 -14.89
N LYS A 223 -16.68 -2.32 -13.66
CA LYS A 223 -17.45 -2.15 -12.43
C LYS A 223 -17.37 -0.74 -11.84
N MET A 224 -16.66 0.18 -12.49
CA MET A 224 -16.40 1.52 -11.96
C MET A 224 -17.70 2.28 -11.62
N ASP A 225 -18.61 2.38 -12.57
CA ASP A 225 -19.87 3.14 -12.40
C ASP A 225 -20.74 2.53 -11.31
N MET A 226 -20.87 1.20 -11.30
CA MET A 226 -21.63 0.45 -10.32
C MET A 226 -21.07 0.66 -8.91
N VAL A 227 -19.74 0.55 -8.74
CA VAL A 227 -19.08 0.76 -7.44
C VAL A 227 -19.20 2.21 -7.02
N HIS A 228 -18.98 3.17 -7.91
CA HIS A 228 -19.13 4.60 -7.62
C HIS A 228 -20.53 4.91 -7.08
N HIS A 229 -21.56 4.40 -7.74
CA HIS A 229 -22.95 4.66 -7.33
C HIS A 229 -23.29 4.00 -5.98
N TYR A 230 -23.17 2.67 -5.88
CA TYR A 230 -23.66 1.95 -4.70
C TYR A 230 -22.77 2.10 -3.48
N ALA A 231 -21.45 2.11 -3.63
CA ALA A 231 -20.57 2.39 -2.52
C ALA A 231 -20.74 3.84 -2.04
N GLY A 232 -20.93 4.79 -2.98
CA GLY A 232 -21.26 6.18 -2.64
C GLY A 232 -22.49 6.30 -1.76
N LEU A 233 -23.58 5.59 -2.08
CA LEU A 233 -24.79 5.53 -1.25
C LEU A 233 -24.50 4.93 0.15
N GLY A 234 -23.75 3.83 0.20
CA GLY A 234 -23.37 3.18 1.47
C GLY A 234 -22.51 4.09 2.36
N LEU A 235 -21.51 4.74 1.78
CA LEU A 235 -20.61 5.65 2.49
C LEU A 235 -21.32 6.93 2.97
N ALA A 236 -22.26 7.46 2.18
CA ALA A 236 -23.07 8.61 2.59
C ALA A 236 -23.84 8.33 3.88
N ARG A 237 -24.39 7.11 4.06
CA ARG A 237 -25.07 6.69 5.29
C ARG A 237 -24.15 6.64 6.52
N LEU A 238 -22.85 6.46 6.30
CA LEU A 238 -21.81 6.47 7.35
C LEU A 238 -21.21 7.87 7.58
N GLY A 239 -21.68 8.88 6.84
CA GLY A 239 -21.10 10.22 6.87
C GLY A 239 -19.68 10.28 6.30
N ILE A 240 -19.31 9.37 5.40
CA ILE A 240 -17.99 9.33 4.75
C ILE A 240 -18.16 9.83 3.30
N PRO A 241 -17.62 10.98 2.92
CA PRO A 241 -17.61 11.41 1.51
C PRO A 241 -16.79 10.46 0.64
N LEU A 242 -17.34 10.03 -0.51
CA LEU A 242 -16.54 9.37 -1.54
C LEU A 242 -15.72 10.43 -2.27
N LEU A 243 -14.37 10.32 -2.20
CA LEU A 243 -13.43 11.23 -2.86
C LEU A 243 -12.94 10.70 -4.20
N GLY A 244 -13.00 9.40 -4.40
CA GLY A 244 -12.55 8.82 -5.66
C GLY A 244 -12.69 7.30 -5.74
N VAL A 245 -12.72 6.81 -6.98
CA VAL A 245 -12.76 5.39 -7.32
C VAL A 245 -11.65 5.15 -8.35
N LEU A 246 -10.66 4.34 -7.99
CA LEU A 246 -9.46 4.11 -8.79
C LEU A 246 -9.54 2.76 -9.51
N PRO A 247 -9.44 2.72 -10.84
CA PRO A 247 -9.40 1.46 -11.57
C PRO A 247 -8.10 0.69 -11.28
N ILE A 248 -8.18 -0.64 -11.40
CA ILE A 248 -6.99 -1.48 -11.37
C ILE A 248 -6.07 -1.12 -12.54
N GLN A 249 -4.78 -0.99 -12.26
CA GLN A 249 -3.75 -0.70 -13.26
C GLN A 249 -2.76 -1.86 -13.28
N SER A 250 -2.84 -2.69 -14.32
CA SER A 250 -1.97 -3.87 -14.46
C SER A 250 -0.48 -3.48 -14.46
N ALA A 251 -0.12 -2.34 -15.03
CA ALA A 251 1.25 -1.82 -15.02
C ALA A 251 1.79 -1.59 -13.59
N LEU A 252 0.93 -1.21 -12.63
CA LEU A 252 1.35 -0.98 -11.24
C LEU A 252 1.54 -2.28 -10.47
N SER A 253 0.78 -3.33 -10.80
CA SER A 253 0.87 -4.64 -10.16
C SER A 253 1.85 -5.60 -10.84
N ALA A 254 2.41 -5.26 -12.01
CA ALA A 254 3.40 -6.07 -12.69
C ALA A 254 4.76 -6.03 -11.94
N PRO A 255 5.25 -7.18 -11.42
CA PRO A 255 6.57 -7.25 -10.81
C PRO A 255 7.67 -7.13 -11.89
N ASN A 256 8.84 -6.66 -11.48
CA ASN A 256 10.03 -6.83 -12.28
C ASN A 256 10.74 -8.15 -11.92
N LEU A 257 11.67 -8.60 -12.75
CA LEU A 257 12.36 -9.87 -12.52
C LEU A 257 13.26 -9.85 -11.27
N ALA A 258 13.73 -8.69 -10.83
CA ALA A 258 14.49 -8.61 -9.59
C ALA A 258 13.60 -8.91 -8.37
N GLN A 259 12.38 -8.36 -8.35
CA GLN A 259 11.40 -8.65 -7.30
C GLN A 259 11.01 -10.13 -7.30
N ILE A 260 10.86 -10.73 -8.50
CA ILE A 260 10.59 -12.17 -8.61
C ILE A 260 11.77 -12.99 -8.10
N ALA A 261 13.00 -12.65 -8.49
CA ALA A 261 14.19 -13.38 -8.03
C ALA A 261 14.32 -13.32 -6.50
N GLU A 262 14.03 -12.18 -5.89
CA GLU A 262 14.03 -12.01 -4.44
C GLU A 262 12.93 -12.86 -3.79
N GLU A 263 11.69 -12.79 -4.32
CA GLU A 263 10.54 -13.53 -3.81
C GLU A 263 10.76 -15.04 -3.78
N ILE A 264 11.33 -15.61 -4.84
CA ILE A 264 11.55 -17.06 -4.95
C ILE A 264 12.93 -17.52 -4.45
N GLY A 265 13.74 -16.62 -3.87
CA GLY A 265 15.14 -16.93 -3.49
C GLY A 265 16.00 -17.36 -4.68
N GLY A 266 15.72 -16.84 -5.86
CA GLY A 266 16.32 -17.24 -7.13
C GLY A 266 17.71 -16.69 -7.37
N LYS A 267 18.54 -17.44 -8.12
CA LYS A 267 19.87 -17.05 -8.54
C LYS A 267 19.89 -16.75 -10.04
N TRP A 268 20.48 -15.64 -10.44
CA TRP A 268 20.64 -15.28 -11.84
C TRP A 268 21.66 -16.20 -12.52
N LEU A 269 21.24 -16.88 -13.59
CA LEU A 269 22.12 -17.61 -14.48
C LEU A 269 22.53 -16.75 -15.68
N ASN A 270 21.64 -15.89 -16.18
CA ASN A 270 21.89 -15.01 -17.32
C ASN A 270 21.05 -13.70 -17.23
N GLY A 271 21.50 -12.67 -17.95
CA GLY A 271 20.69 -11.48 -18.27
C GLY A 271 20.36 -10.54 -17.09
N LYS A 272 21.09 -10.63 -15.95
CA LYS A 272 20.81 -9.82 -14.75
C LYS A 272 20.72 -8.32 -15.04
N ARG A 273 21.64 -7.75 -15.84
CA ARG A 273 21.68 -6.30 -16.11
C ARG A 273 20.45 -5.79 -16.83
N GLY A 274 19.95 -6.52 -17.84
CA GLY A 274 18.74 -6.16 -18.60
C GLY A 274 17.46 -6.58 -17.89
N GLY A 275 17.46 -7.75 -17.24
CA GLY A 275 16.29 -8.37 -16.61
C GLY A 275 15.79 -7.65 -15.38
N VAL A 276 16.65 -6.93 -14.63
CA VAL A 276 16.25 -6.24 -13.39
C VAL A 276 15.05 -5.31 -13.59
N LYS A 277 14.96 -4.63 -14.75
CA LYS A 277 13.88 -3.67 -15.05
C LYS A 277 12.73 -4.28 -15.86
N GLN A 278 12.86 -5.52 -16.32
CA GLN A 278 11.87 -6.13 -17.19
C GLN A 278 10.60 -6.49 -16.42
N ARG A 279 9.44 -5.99 -16.88
CA ARG A 279 8.14 -6.24 -16.26
C ARG A 279 7.57 -7.57 -16.69
N VAL A 280 7.05 -8.32 -15.73
CA VAL A 280 6.32 -9.56 -16.00
C VAL A 280 4.83 -9.25 -15.97
N GLN A 281 4.21 -9.40 -17.15
CA GLN A 281 2.77 -9.18 -17.34
C GLN A 281 1.98 -10.49 -17.22
N ARG A 282 2.62 -11.61 -17.59
CA ARG A 282 2.00 -12.93 -17.57
C ARG A 282 3.02 -14.00 -17.19
N VAL A 283 2.58 -14.93 -16.36
CA VAL A 283 3.33 -16.13 -15.99
C VAL A 283 2.76 -17.32 -16.73
N VAL A 284 3.62 -18.13 -17.32
CA VAL A 284 3.27 -19.36 -18.05
C VAL A 284 4.12 -20.51 -17.53
N VAL A 285 3.47 -21.62 -17.14
CA VAL A 285 4.19 -22.85 -16.81
C VAL A 285 4.47 -23.62 -18.08
N GLY A 286 5.76 -23.88 -18.34
CA GLY A 286 6.24 -24.63 -19.50
C GLY A 286 5.97 -26.12 -19.41
N ALA A 287 4.70 -26.51 -19.20
CA ALA A 287 4.28 -27.91 -19.07
C ALA A 287 3.94 -28.56 -20.41
N MET A 288 3.66 -27.76 -21.44
CA MET A 288 3.36 -28.23 -22.81
C MET A 288 4.62 -28.51 -23.61
N SER A 289 4.46 -29.11 -24.79
CA SER A 289 5.58 -29.32 -25.74
C SER A 289 6.11 -28.01 -26.33
N ALA A 290 7.29 -28.04 -26.96
CA ALA A 290 7.86 -26.89 -27.67
C ALA A 290 6.88 -26.28 -28.69
N LYS A 291 6.09 -27.10 -29.41
CA LYS A 291 5.06 -26.65 -30.35
C LYS A 291 3.99 -25.81 -29.64
N GLY A 292 3.54 -26.24 -28.46
CA GLY A 292 2.48 -25.53 -27.73
C GLY A 292 2.94 -24.26 -27.06
N ILE A 293 4.22 -24.14 -26.67
CA ILE A 293 4.74 -22.95 -25.99
C ILE A 293 4.94 -21.77 -26.94
N VAL A 294 5.13 -22.00 -28.24
CA VAL A 294 5.45 -20.94 -29.24
C VAL A 294 4.43 -19.81 -29.22
N ASP A 295 3.14 -20.12 -29.09
CA ASP A 295 2.06 -19.12 -29.06
C ASP A 295 2.12 -18.22 -27.80
N TYR A 296 2.85 -18.63 -26.78
CA TYR A 296 3.03 -17.87 -25.51
C TYR A 296 4.35 -17.10 -25.45
N LEU A 297 5.23 -17.24 -26.45
CA LEU A 297 6.52 -16.53 -26.53
C LEU A 297 6.29 -15.07 -26.96
N GLN A 298 5.79 -14.25 -26.02
CA GLN A 298 5.42 -12.85 -26.25
C GLN A 298 6.11 -11.92 -25.23
N PRO A 299 6.22 -10.60 -25.51
CA PRO A 299 6.74 -9.63 -24.55
C PRO A 299 6.00 -9.70 -23.22
N GLY A 300 6.75 -9.56 -22.13
CA GLY A 300 6.19 -9.57 -20.79
C GLY A 300 5.81 -10.95 -20.25
N VAL A 301 6.04 -12.03 -21.01
CA VAL A 301 5.79 -13.41 -20.54
C VAL A 301 7.01 -13.94 -19.79
N LEU A 302 6.80 -14.42 -18.57
CA LEU A 302 7.75 -15.22 -17.78
C LEU A 302 7.38 -16.70 -17.92
N ILE A 303 8.34 -17.53 -18.32
CA ILE A 303 8.14 -18.98 -18.42
C ILE A 303 8.80 -19.64 -17.22
N ILE A 304 8.05 -20.49 -16.52
CA ILE A 304 8.52 -21.31 -15.40
C ILE A 304 8.57 -22.75 -15.86
N THR A 305 9.73 -23.38 -15.77
CA THR A 305 9.92 -24.78 -16.22
C THR A 305 11.08 -25.47 -15.50
N PRO A 306 11.07 -26.79 -15.29
CA PRO A 306 12.26 -27.50 -14.84
C PRO A 306 13.43 -27.29 -15.78
N GLY A 307 14.67 -27.31 -15.24
CA GLY A 307 15.86 -26.98 -16.03
C GLY A 307 16.26 -28.03 -17.07
N ASP A 308 15.67 -29.24 -17.03
CA ASP A 308 15.85 -30.32 -18.01
C ASP A 308 14.82 -30.30 -19.17
N ARG A 309 13.95 -29.27 -19.22
CA ARG A 309 13.05 -29.05 -20.34
C ARG A 309 13.76 -28.32 -21.47
N ASP A 310 14.77 -29.01 -22.06
CA ASP A 310 15.58 -28.49 -23.15
C ASP A 310 14.73 -28.04 -24.35
N ASP A 311 13.62 -28.70 -24.60
CA ASP A 311 12.66 -28.35 -25.66
C ASP A 311 12.03 -26.94 -25.46
N ILE A 312 11.67 -26.58 -24.24
CA ILE A 312 11.12 -25.25 -23.89
C ILE A 312 12.20 -24.18 -23.98
N LEU A 313 13.38 -24.49 -23.41
CA LEU A 313 14.51 -23.55 -23.43
C LEU A 313 14.98 -23.26 -24.87
N LEU A 314 15.04 -24.27 -25.72
CA LEU A 314 15.37 -24.12 -27.14
C LEU A 314 14.29 -23.33 -27.91
N ALA A 315 12.99 -23.53 -27.61
CA ALA A 315 11.91 -22.74 -28.20
C ALA A 315 12.04 -21.26 -27.84
N ALA A 316 12.34 -20.95 -26.58
CA ALA A 316 12.55 -19.57 -26.12
C ALA A 316 13.78 -18.93 -26.80
N LEU A 317 14.88 -19.67 -26.94
CA LEU A 317 16.09 -19.24 -27.69
C LEU A 317 15.79 -18.96 -29.16
N ALA A 318 15.07 -19.88 -29.81
CA ALA A 318 14.71 -19.72 -31.22
C ALA A 318 13.84 -18.48 -31.45
N SER A 319 12.86 -18.25 -30.56
CA SER A 319 11.98 -17.08 -30.64
C SER A 319 12.75 -15.76 -30.56
N SER A 320 13.77 -15.67 -29.69
CA SER A 320 14.56 -14.45 -29.54
C SER A 320 15.43 -14.10 -30.75
N LYS A 321 15.70 -15.05 -31.64
CA LYS A 321 16.50 -14.87 -32.87
C LYS A 321 15.69 -14.60 -34.11
N ILE A 322 14.36 -14.70 -34.06
CA ILE A 322 13.50 -14.39 -35.21
C ILE A 322 13.41 -12.87 -35.34
N SER A 323 13.72 -12.32 -36.53
CA SER A 323 13.60 -10.90 -36.84
C SER A 323 12.17 -10.39 -36.52
N GLY A 324 12.05 -9.45 -35.57
CA GLY A 324 10.77 -9.00 -35.04
C GLY A 324 10.19 -9.94 -33.95
N GLY A 325 10.91 -10.99 -33.58
CA GLY A 325 10.54 -11.86 -32.45
C GLY A 325 10.60 -11.08 -31.14
N ALA A 326 9.50 -11.11 -30.41
CA ALA A 326 9.37 -10.43 -29.15
C ALA A 326 10.18 -11.20 -28.07
N SER A 327 11.08 -10.48 -27.39
CA SER A 327 11.79 -11.05 -26.25
C SER A 327 10.81 -11.29 -25.11
N ILE A 328 10.72 -12.54 -24.62
CA ILE A 328 10.01 -12.85 -23.37
C ILE A 328 10.61 -12.08 -22.20
N ALA A 329 9.85 -11.90 -21.11
CA ALA A 329 10.36 -11.25 -19.89
C ALA A 329 11.53 -12.04 -19.30
N GLY A 330 11.47 -13.36 -19.31
CA GLY A 330 12.54 -14.21 -18.83
C GLY A 330 12.12 -15.67 -18.63
N LEU A 331 13.06 -16.44 -18.10
CA LEU A 331 12.89 -17.85 -17.74
C LEU A 331 13.16 -18.05 -16.26
N VAL A 332 12.37 -18.88 -15.59
CA VAL A 332 12.69 -19.42 -14.27
C VAL A 332 12.88 -20.93 -14.41
N VAL A 333 14.08 -21.41 -14.11
CA VAL A 333 14.39 -22.85 -14.08
C VAL A 333 14.30 -23.34 -12.62
N THR A 334 13.52 -24.39 -12.42
CA THR A 334 13.06 -24.89 -11.11
C THR A 334 13.72 -26.21 -10.72
N ASN A 335 13.45 -26.69 -9.49
CA ASN A 335 13.90 -27.98 -8.95
C ASN A 335 15.43 -28.13 -8.76
N ASP A 336 16.20 -27.04 -8.71
CA ASP A 336 17.67 -27.07 -8.73
C ASP A 336 18.25 -27.83 -9.94
N ILE A 337 17.43 -28.07 -10.98
CA ILE A 337 17.88 -28.72 -12.22
C ILE A 337 18.52 -27.69 -13.12
N LYS A 338 19.78 -27.91 -13.47
CA LYS A 338 20.51 -27.00 -14.38
C LYS A 338 20.26 -27.40 -15.83
N PRO A 339 20.10 -26.44 -16.76
CA PRO A 339 20.09 -26.73 -18.18
C PRO A 339 21.35 -27.47 -18.61
N HIS A 340 21.25 -28.26 -19.70
CA HIS A 340 22.42 -28.88 -20.30
C HIS A 340 23.53 -27.85 -20.55
N PRO A 341 24.84 -28.11 -20.27
CA PRO A 341 25.89 -27.11 -20.35
C PRO A 341 25.99 -26.35 -21.67
N LYS A 342 25.82 -27.04 -22.79
CA LYS A 342 25.78 -26.38 -24.11
C LYS A 342 24.58 -25.46 -24.31
N LEU A 343 23.46 -25.80 -23.69
CA LEU A 343 22.27 -24.95 -23.72
C LEU A 343 22.43 -23.72 -22.84
N ALA A 344 23.06 -23.89 -21.67
CA ALA A 344 23.42 -22.79 -20.79
C ALA A 344 24.39 -21.80 -21.50
N GLU A 345 25.38 -22.31 -22.27
CA GLU A 345 26.26 -21.48 -23.10
C GLU A 345 25.50 -20.71 -24.19
N LEU A 346 24.52 -21.34 -24.83
CA LEU A 346 23.66 -20.66 -25.82
C LEU A 346 22.79 -19.58 -25.17
N LEU A 347 22.19 -19.85 -24.02
CA LEU A 347 21.43 -18.88 -23.25
C LEU A 347 22.29 -17.68 -22.84
N ALA A 348 23.53 -17.91 -22.43
CA ALA A 348 24.48 -16.87 -22.03
C ALA A 348 24.87 -15.92 -23.20
N GLN A 349 24.66 -16.35 -24.46
CA GLN A 349 24.88 -15.51 -25.66
C GLN A 349 23.65 -14.67 -26.03
N THR A 350 22.58 -14.72 -25.24
CA THR A 350 21.35 -13.96 -25.46
C THR A 350 21.09 -12.99 -24.31
N ASP A 351 20.22 -12.03 -24.54
CA ASP A 351 19.74 -11.10 -23.51
C ASP A 351 18.55 -11.67 -22.71
N ILE A 352 18.16 -12.94 -22.93
CA ILE A 352 17.05 -13.56 -22.18
C ILE A 352 17.48 -13.72 -20.72
N PRO A 353 16.78 -13.10 -19.78
CA PRO A 353 17.04 -13.27 -18.37
C PRO A 353 16.68 -14.68 -17.92
N VAL A 354 17.55 -15.34 -17.16
CA VAL A 354 17.33 -16.68 -16.61
C VAL A 354 17.63 -16.68 -15.11
N ILE A 355 16.64 -17.09 -14.34
CA ILE A 355 16.71 -17.23 -12.88
C ILE A 355 16.57 -18.72 -12.53
N ALA A 356 17.42 -19.24 -11.67
CA ALA A 356 17.33 -20.61 -11.15
C ALA A 356 16.87 -20.59 -9.69
N THR A 357 16.02 -21.54 -9.34
CA THR A 357 15.58 -21.76 -7.96
C THR A 357 15.55 -23.25 -7.62
N LYS A 358 15.58 -23.55 -6.31
CA LYS A 358 15.46 -24.92 -5.80
C LYS A 358 14.01 -25.39 -5.69
N GLU A 359 13.07 -24.42 -5.68
CA GLU A 359 11.65 -24.69 -5.50
C GLU A 359 11.04 -25.36 -6.74
N GLU A 360 9.92 -26.04 -6.52
CA GLU A 360 9.13 -26.66 -7.59
C GLU A 360 8.37 -25.63 -8.42
N SER A 361 8.02 -25.98 -9.66
CA SER A 361 7.32 -25.07 -10.57
C SER A 361 5.97 -24.58 -10.03
N TYR A 362 5.24 -25.43 -9.32
CA TYR A 362 3.97 -25.05 -8.69
C TYR A 362 4.18 -24.04 -7.57
N GLU A 363 5.12 -24.31 -6.68
CA GLU A 363 5.47 -23.41 -5.56
C GLU A 363 5.89 -22.04 -6.07
N VAL A 364 6.82 -22.02 -7.03
CA VAL A 364 7.27 -20.77 -7.69
C VAL A 364 6.11 -20.00 -8.30
N THR A 365 5.23 -20.68 -9.05
CA THR A 365 4.07 -20.05 -9.68
C THR A 365 3.12 -19.47 -8.64
N SER A 366 2.84 -20.24 -7.58
CA SER A 366 1.98 -19.81 -6.48
C SER A 366 2.54 -18.57 -5.78
N ARG A 367 3.82 -18.56 -5.45
CA ARG A 367 4.48 -17.40 -4.80
C ARG A 367 4.43 -16.17 -5.68
N ILE A 368 4.75 -16.27 -6.96
CA ILE A 368 4.69 -15.14 -7.89
C ILE A 368 3.26 -14.59 -8.03
N ASN A 369 2.26 -15.47 -8.11
CA ASN A 369 0.86 -15.05 -8.24
C ASN A 369 0.32 -14.36 -6.97
N HIS A 370 0.82 -14.70 -5.80
CA HIS A 370 0.38 -14.13 -4.52
C HIS A 370 1.31 -13.03 -3.99
N MET A 371 2.44 -12.75 -4.67
CA MET A 371 3.37 -11.73 -4.23
C MET A 371 2.75 -10.34 -4.23
N SER A 372 3.09 -9.57 -3.23
CA SER A 372 2.67 -8.17 -3.15
C SER A 372 3.70 -7.27 -3.82
N VAL A 373 3.35 -6.76 -4.99
CA VAL A 373 4.23 -5.87 -5.75
C VAL A 373 4.16 -4.46 -5.20
N LYS A 374 5.28 -4.00 -4.62
CA LYS A 374 5.45 -2.61 -4.19
C LYS A 374 6.17 -1.80 -5.26
N THR A 375 5.78 -0.54 -5.39
CA THR A 375 6.53 0.43 -6.20
C THR A 375 7.88 0.70 -5.54
N GLN A 376 8.95 0.69 -6.32
CA GLN A 376 10.33 0.91 -5.87
C GLN A 376 10.89 2.20 -6.48
N PRO A 377 11.96 2.80 -5.90
CA PRO A 377 12.56 4.04 -6.41
C PRO A 377 12.97 3.99 -7.90
N GLN A 378 13.35 2.82 -8.39
CA GLN A 378 13.75 2.61 -9.80
C GLN A 378 12.57 2.43 -10.78
N ASP A 379 11.34 2.36 -10.30
CA ASP A 379 10.12 2.17 -11.10
C ASP A 379 9.63 3.50 -11.71
N HIS A 380 10.53 4.25 -12.37
CA HIS A 380 10.23 5.57 -12.93
C HIS A 380 9.06 5.57 -13.93
N ASP A 381 8.80 4.44 -14.57
CA ASP A 381 7.69 4.22 -15.48
C ASP A 381 6.32 4.23 -14.80
N LYS A 382 6.26 3.90 -13.50
CA LYS A 382 5.00 3.87 -12.74
C LYS A 382 4.54 5.24 -12.27
N PHE A 383 5.43 6.19 -12.02
CA PHE A 383 5.07 7.47 -11.41
C PHE A 383 4.13 8.34 -12.24
N PRO A 384 4.34 8.51 -13.57
CA PRO A 384 3.38 9.22 -14.40
C PRO A 384 1.99 8.58 -14.36
N ILE A 385 1.92 7.24 -14.37
CA ILE A 385 0.66 6.48 -14.29
C ILE A 385 -0.03 6.75 -12.96
N ILE A 386 0.70 6.67 -11.84
CA ILE A 386 0.18 6.90 -10.50
C ILE A 386 -0.33 8.35 -10.34
N LYS A 387 0.44 9.33 -10.81
CA LYS A 387 0.04 10.75 -10.77
C LYS A 387 -1.24 10.97 -11.57
N GLN A 388 -1.30 10.45 -12.78
CA GLN A 388 -2.46 10.60 -13.66
C GLN A 388 -3.69 9.90 -13.07
N LEU A 389 -3.51 8.69 -12.53
CA LEU A 389 -4.58 7.93 -11.86
C LEU A 389 -5.27 8.75 -10.75
N ILE A 390 -4.50 9.41 -9.91
CA ILE A 390 -5.06 10.26 -8.85
C ILE A 390 -5.67 11.53 -9.42
N ALA A 391 -5.03 12.16 -10.40
CA ALA A 391 -5.53 13.40 -11.00
C ALA A 391 -6.89 13.20 -11.70
N ASP A 392 -7.10 12.05 -12.34
CA ASP A 392 -8.31 11.74 -13.11
C ASP A 392 -9.47 11.24 -12.23
N HIS A 393 -9.16 10.56 -11.12
CA HIS A 393 -10.18 9.81 -10.38
C HIS A 393 -10.41 10.27 -8.94
N VAL A 394 -9.66 11.27 -8.45
CA VAL A 394 -9.83 11.81 -7.09
C VAL A 394 -10.26 13.27 -7.13
N ASP A 395 -11.31 13.60 -6.40
CA ASP A 395 -11.75 14.99 -6.22
C ASP A 395 -10.80 15.74 -5.27
N LEU A 396 -9.70 16.21 -5.86
CA LEU A 396 -8.68 16.99 -5.16
C LEU A 396 -9.22 18.32 -4.63
N SER A 397 -10.22 18.90 -5.29
CA SER A 397 -10.79 20.18 -4.86
C SER A 397 -11.57 20.01 -3.56
N LYS A 398 -12.38 18.96 -3.47
CA LYS A 398 -13.10 18.57 -2.26
C LYS A 398 -12.15 18.20 -1.12
N LEU A 399 -11.08 17.43 -1.40
CA LEU A 399 -10.05 17.09 -0.42
C LEU A 399 -9.39 18.34 0.15
N ILE A 400 -8.93 19.27 -0.71
CA ILE A 400 -8.22 20.50 -0.29
C ILE A 400 -9.13 21.43 0.48
N ALA A 401 -10.42 21.51 0.13
CA ALA A 401 -11.41 22.31 0.85
C ALA A 401 -11.73 21.77 2.24
N SER A 402 -11.52 20.48 2.46
CA SER A 402 -11.83 19.80 3.73
C SER A 402 -10.70 19.90 4.76
N VAL A 403 -9.47 20.34 4.39
CA VAL A 403 -8.28 20.41 5.28
C VAL A 403 -7.83 21.81 5.59
#